data_e3ad89f6da8293a466fd115a30a116ff
#
_entry.id   e3ad89f6da8293a466fd115a30a116ff
#
_cell.length_a   1.000
_cell.length_b   1.000
_cell.length_c   1.000
_cell.angle_alpha   90.00
_cell.angle_beta   90.00
_cell.angle_gamma   90.00
#
_symmetry.space_group_name_H-M   'P 1'
#
loop_
_entity.id
_entity.type
_entity.pdbx_description
1 polymer ?
#
loop_
_entity_poly.entity_id
_entity_poly.type
_entity_poly.pdbx_seq_one_letter_code
_entity_poly.pdbx_strand_id
1 'polypeptide(L)'
;MKKTIIAASLTALAMGPAFVGASEYTAKGQTITVDGKGNPSPNSDMKLIGGWHYDDKTEKNDLDHSVSNTDITLTGGTFDELIGGNHIKQPTAGNYDLKIGNTHVTLSGEGSVTYFIGGSKANNSDNTNLTTGDVTAVISGGTVTGSAMSWGNKDKISVVGGSYVKSTGTGGGTPASTTAETGNISLSISGGTFTGAVFGGSVADNYGKEQASDSSKPHLSITTGVSSLLIEGGTFQSSDPDKPKDYDFGVFGGSAALGQKSSTKSSGSSVIIDAKKDVDIKGRVVGGDLLGFGGSGENETSSTINGSTSVSITGSEKIETSESVIGGSLLHLTLDGESSSSSINGTSSVFVDAEKATLGDEVIGGSYVRQRNPEGTNTASVTVESTSVTIQNGTVKGNVIGGGKVNGLQGTISNTVTGDASVTISGGTVEGVVIGGGHSKIGQGASGTMAADVKGQASIQMTGGSVHGVIGGGLSYAYDKTGEFVSTSSVGSSVVSISGDSTVEAITYLAAGDEVNISAAVVGGGVSWNKQSSEKTTLKSTSDTSSVVIDGATINADVVGGGYAYGSGSETAVKNAALTISNXXXXECLRWRYCFRQCKEFFCRIRPAADHGNNGVGVCVYWRFRR
;
A
#
# COMPACT_ATOMS: atom_id res chain seq x y z
N MET A 1 31.75 43.72 -20.68
CA MET A 1 32.24 43.39 -19.33
C MET A 1 31.21 42.46 -18.68
N LYS A 2 31.48 41.16 -18.63
CA LYS A 2 30.63 40.18 -17.94
C LYS A 2 30.99 40.21 -16.46
N LYS A 3 30.04 40.60 -15.62
CA LYS A 3 30.20 40.46 -14.16
C LYS A 3 30.00 39.00 -13.78
N THR A 4 31.08 38.34 -13.49
CA THR A 4 31.03 37.00 -12.91
C THR A 4 30.63 37.16 -11.44
N ILE A 5 29.41 36.73 -11.10
CA ILE A 5 29.01 36.67 -9.69
C ILE A 5 29.63 35.39 -9.13
N ILE A 6 30.68 35.55 -8.34
CA ILE A 6 31.24 34.45 -7.58
C ILE A 6 30.33 34.27 -6.35
N ALA A 7 29.52 33.23 -6.37
CA ALA A 7 28.81 32.81 -5.17
C ALA A 7 29.86 32.30 -4.18
N ALA A 8 30.23 33.14 -3.24
CA ALA A 8 31.08 32.71 -2.13
C ALA A 8 30.22 31.81 -1.23
N SER A 9 30.50 30.50 -1.23
CA SER A 9 29.98 29.63 -0.19
C SER A 9 30.62 30.09 1.12
N LEU A 10 29.85 30.77 1.93
CA LEU A 10 30.32 31.17 3.28
C LEU A 10 30.31 29.89 4.12
N THR A 11 31.45 29.23 4.19
CA THR A 11 31.67 28.19 5.21
C THR A 11 31.80 28.97 6.54
N ALA A 12 30.69 29.08 7.24
CA ALA A 12 30.69 29.69 8.56
C ALA A 12 31.42 28.74 9.51
N LEU A 13 32.74 28.99 9.66
CA LEU A 13 33.51 28.34 10.70
C LEU A 13 33.14 29.02 12.02
N ALA A 14 32.01 28.66 12.60
CA ALA A 14 31.64 29.10 13.92
C ALA A 14 32.49 28.33 14.94
N MET A 15 33.61 28.89 15.32
CA MET A 15 34.36 28.41 16.49
C MET A 15 33.57 28.75 17.75
N GLY A 16 32.50 28.00 18.01
CA GLY A 16 31.85 28.01 19.31
C GLY A 16 32.61 27.11 20.29
N PRO A 17 32.44 27.31 21.60
CA PRO A 17 33.05 26.43 22.59
C PRO A 17 32.62 25.00 22.36
N ALA A 18 33.52 24.05 22.54
CA ALA A 18 33.25 22.64 22.41
C ALA A 18 32.07 22.26 23.32
N PHE A 19 30.92 21.96 22.71
CA PHE A 19 29.74 21.48 23.45
C PHE A 19 29.98 20.03 23.85
N VAL A 20 30.60 19.81 24.98
CA VAL A 20 30.66 18.49 25.58
C VAL A 20 29.28 18.24 26.21
N GLY A 21 28.47 17.42 25.58
CA GLY A 21 27.19 17.00 26.13
C GLY A 21 25.93 17.56 25.47
N ALA A 22 26.04 18.33 24.37
CA ALA A 22 24.85 18.78 23.65
C ALA A 22 24.21 17.59 22.87
N SER A 23 22.94 17.30 23.15
CA SER A 23 22.22 16.27 22.46
C SER A 23 21.57 16.75 21.15
N GLU A 24 21.67 18.05 20.85
CA GLU A 24 20.98 18.67 19.74
C GLU A 24 21.76 19.82 19.12
N TYR A 25 21.70 19.92 17.81
CA TYR A 25 22.24 21.05 17.04
C TYR A 25 21.11 21.62 16.18
N THR A 26 20.84 22.91 16.35
CA THR A 26 19.79 23.61 15.63
C THR A 26 20.37 24.64 14.66
N ALA A 27 19.99 24.54 13.38
CA ALA A 27 20.41 25.47 12.34
C ALA A 27 19.63 26.80 12.39
N LYS A 28 18.43 26.80 12.97
CA LYS A 28 17.59 27.99 13.13
C LYS A 28 17.31 28.70 11.80
N GLY A 29 17.10 27.92 10.73
CA GLY A 29 16.84 28.42 9.40
C GLY A 29 18.08 28.78 8.58
N GLN A 30 19.29 28.62 9.13
CA GLN A 30 20.50 28.79 8.34
C GLN A 30 20.78 27.56 7.48
N THR A 31 21.37 27.77 6.31
CA THR A 31 21.86 26.66 5.48
C THR A 31 23.12 26.09 6.12
N ILE A 32 23.11 24.80 6.42
CA ILE A 32 24.26 24.11 7.01
C ILE A 32 24.59 22.81 6.28
N THR A 33 25.89 22.49 6.24
CA THR A 33 26.38 21.19 5.76
C THR A 33 27.24 20.58 6.86
N VAL A 34 26.93 19.33 7.23
CA VAL A 34 27.64 18.59 8.28
C VAL A 34 28.36 17.41 7.61
N ASP A 35 29.69 17.42 7.68
CA ASP A 35 30.52 16.39 7.03
C ASP A 35 31.03 15.32 7.99
N GLY A 36 30.66 15.42 9.25
CA GLY A 36 31.09 14.48 10.28
C GLY A 36 32.53 14.61 10.74
N LYS A 37 33.27 15.61 10.26
CA LYS A 37 34.70 15.80 10.61
C LYS A 37 34.97 17.01 11.52
N GLY A 38 33.99 17.89 11.59
CA GLY A 38 34.16 19.17 12.34
C GLY A 38 33.21 19.28 13.51
N ASN A 39 32.63 20.47 13.65
CA ASN A 39 31.66 20.78 14.70
C ASN A 39 30.28 20.93 14.06
N PRO A 40 29.24 20.22 14.49
CA PRO A 40 29.27 19.29 15.63
C PRO A 40 30.04 18.01 15.34
N SER A 41 30.73 17.51 16.33
CA SER A 41 31.39 16.21 16.24
C SER A 41 30.34 15.12 16.17
N PRO A 42 30.52 14.10 15.31
CA PRO A 42 29.55 13.03 15.21
C PRO A 42 29.28 12.39 16.56
N ASN A 43 28.01 12.23 16.89
CA ASN A 43 27.57 11.60 18.12
C ASN A 43 26.23 10.90 17.83
N SER A 44 26.19 9.60 18.09
CA SER A 44 25.00 8.78 17.83
C SER A 44 23.75 9.23 18.59
N ASP A 45 23.93 10.07 19.62
CA ASP A 45 22.80 10.58 20.41
C ASP A 45 22.38 12.00 20.01
N MET A 46 23.10 12.61 19.06
CA MET A 46 22.85 13.99 18.66
C MET A 46 21.82 14.09 17.54
N LYS A 47 20.93 15.07 17.65
CA LYS A 47 19.95 15.41 16.62
C LYS A 47 20.40 16.64 15.83
N LEU A 48 20.23 16.59 14.52
CA LEU A 48 20.47 17.70 13.61
C LEU A 48 19.10 18.27 13.19
N ILE A 49 18.85 19.55 13.48
CA ILE A 49 17.53 20.17 13.32
C ILE A 49 17.67 21.44 12.47
N GLY A 50 16.97 21.50 11.35
CA GLY A 50 17.00 22.67 10.45
C GLY A 50 16.31 23.89 11.04
N GLY A 51 15.21 23.70 11.75
CA GLY A 51 14.47 24.77 12.44
C GLY A 51 14.91 24.98 13.87
N TRP A 52 13.95 25.08 14.77
CA TRP A 52 14.16 25.27 16.22
C TRP A 52 13.86 24.00 16.99
N HIS A 53 14.49 23.90 18.16
CA HIS A 53 14.17 22.87 19.15
C HIS A 53 13.42 23.48 20.33
N TYR A 54 12.32 22.84 20.71
CA TYR A 54 11.50 23.23 21.84
C TYR A 54 11.36 22.03 22.79
N ASP A 55 11.73 22.24 24.05
CA ASP A 55 11.63 21.18 25.07
C ASP A 55 10.76 21.64 26.26
N ASP A 56 10.72 20.84 27.32
CA ASP A 56 9.93 21.12 28.52
C ASP A 56 10.38 22.38 29.28
N LYS A 57 11.53 22.95 28.92
CA LYS A 57 12.08 24.17 29.56
C LYS A 57 11.81 25.44 28.72
N THR A 58 11.30 25.26 27.49
CA THR A 58 11.04 26.41 26.62
C THR A 58 9.82 27.17 27.13
N GLU A 59 9.97 28.44 27.47
CA GLU A 59 8.86 29.27 27.92
C GLU A 59 7.96 29.66 26.74
N LYS A 60 6.68 29.83 27.01
CA LYS A 60 5.66 30.11 25.97
C LYS A 60 6.00 31.37 25.17
N ASN A 61 6.61 32.39 25.83
CA ASN A 61 6.99 33.62 25.15
C ASN A 61 8.16 33.47 24.16
N ASP A 62 8.87 32.36 24.23
CA ASP A 62 10.00 32.08 23.35
C ASP A 62 9.60 31.21 22.13
N LEU A 63 8.31 30.93 21.95
CA LEU A 63 7.85 30.00 20.92
C LEU A 63 7.49 30.65 19.56
N ASP A 64 7.41 31.97 19.50
CA ASP A 64 7.06 32.68 18.26
C ASP A 64 8.29 32.92 17.37
N HIS A 65 8.97 31.83 17.02
CA HIS A 65 10.08 31.88 16.07
C HIS A 65 9.67 31.30 14.74
N SER A 66 9.16 32.15 13.86
CA SER A 66 8.88 31.71 12.49
C SER A 66 10.20 31.67 11.70
N VAL A 67 10.41 30.57 11.02
CA VAL A 67 11.56 30.40 10.12
C VAL A 67 11.00 30.29 8.69
N SER A 68 11.50 31.14 7.80
CA SER A 68 10.96 31.16 6.44
C SER A 68 11.28 29.87 5.69
N ASN A 69 12.52 29.41 5.73
CA ASN A 69 12.94 28.17 5.08
C ASN A 69 14.10 27.53 5.86
N THR A 70 14.30 26.23 5.64
CA THR A 70 15.46 25.52 6.20
C THR A 70 16.20 24.77 5.09
N ASP A 71 17.50 24.60 5.27
CA ASP A 71 18.33 23.84 4.34
C ASP A 71 19.45 23.16 5.14
N ILE A 72 19.36 21.82 5.28
CA ILE A 72 20.32 21.06 6.07
C ILE A 72 20.80 19.84 5.28
N THR A 73 22.11 19.68 5.19
CA THR A 73 22.76 18.58 4.46
C THR A 73 23.70 17.81 5.39
N LEU A 74 23.54 16.50 5.45
CA LEU A 74 24.45 15.58 6.14
C LEU A 74 25.19 14.75 5.10
N THR A 75 26.52 14.83 5.09
CA THR A 75 27.36 14.08 4.15
C THR A 75 28.25 13.03 4.83
N GLY A 76 28.34 13.05 6.16
CA GLY A 76 29.16 12.09 6.90
C GLY A 76 28.90 12.15 8.39
N GLY A 77 29.37 11.13 9.11
CA GLY A 77 29.19 11.02 10.56
C GLY A 77 27.90 10.30 10.93
N THR A 78 27.79 9.93 12.20
CA THR A 78 26.63 9.21 12.74
C THR A 78 25.89 10.08 13.75
N PHE A 79 24.59 10.24 13.55
CA PHE A 79 23.73 11.08 14.37
C PHE A 79 22.43 10.32 14.69
N ASP A 80 21.69 10.76 15.71
CA ASP A 80 20.40 10.13 16.05
C ASP A 80 19.34 10.50 15.02
N GLU A 81 19.12 11.80 14.79
CA GLU A 81 18.05 12.27 13.91
C GLU A 81 18.53 13.37 12.98
N LEU A 82 17.99 13.37 11.76
CA LEU A 82 18.12 14.49 10.83
C LEU A 82 16.70 14.98 10.54
N ILE A 83 16.40 16.21 10.98
CA ILE A 83 15.06 16.81 10.93
C ILE A 83 15.13 18.10 10.12
N GLY A 84 14.36 18.19 9.03
CA GLY A 84 14.35 19.37 8.18
C GLY A 84 13.71 20.59 8.82
N GLY A 85 12.63 20.40 9.57
CA GLY A 85 11.87 21.47 10.21
C GLY A 85 12.16 21.66 11.69
N ASN A 86 11.11 21.96 12.46
CA ASN A 86 11.17 22.14 13.91
C ASN A 86 11.13 20.80 14.65
N HIS A 87 11.71 20.75 15.84
CA HIS A 87 11.59 19.62 16.75
C HIS A 87 10.98 20.06 18.07
N ILE A 88 9.87 19.43 18.47
CA ILE A 88 9.16 19.75 19.70
C ILE A 88 9.15 18.51 20.59
N LYS A 89 9.57 18.68 21.84
CA LYS A 89 9.62 17.61 22.82
C LYS A 89 9.01 18.09 24.14
N GLN A 90 7.77 17.67 24.39
CA GLN A 90 7.06 17.92 25.66
C GLN A 90 7.19 19.38 26.18
N PRO A 91 6.73 20.39 25.44
CA PRO A 91 6.73 21.74 26.00
C PRO A 91 5.75 21.82 27.17
N THR A 92 6.06 22.67 28.13
CA THR A 92 5.16 22.92 29.28
C THR A 92 3.78 23.38 28.82
N ALA A 93 2.74 22.97 29.53
CA ALA A 93 1.35 23.10 29.14
C ALA A 93 0.97 24.43 28.47
N GLY A 94 0.42 24.36 27.28
CA GLY A 94 -0.03 25.51 26.50
C GLY A 94 -0.46 25.12 25.10
N ASN A 95 -1.09 26.07 24.40
CA ASN A 95 -1.42 25.90 22.99
C ASN A 95 -0.27 26.49 22.15
N TYR A 96 0.26 25.70 21.26
CA TYR A 96 1.40 26.07 20.43
C TYR A 96 1.01 26.08 18.96
N ASP A 97 1.33 27.17 18.27
CA ASP A 97 1.13 27.31 16.82
C ASP A 97 2.50 27.60 16.20
N LEU A 98 3.17 26.56 15.73
CA LEU A 98 4.55 26.62 15.29
C LEU A 98 4.63 26.48 13.77
N LYS A 99 5.20 27.47 13.12
CA LYS A 99 5.26 27.56 11.68
C LYS A 99 6.69 27.55 11.16
N ILE A 100 6.89 26.83 10.07
CA ILE A 100 8.13 26.86 9.31
C ILE A 100 7.75 26.91 7.83
N GLY A 101 8.53 27.59 7.04
CA GLY A 101 8.34 27.62 5.59
C GLY A 101 8.80 26.33 4.95
N ASN A 102 9.35 26.42 3.76
CA ASN A 102 9.78 25.21 3.05
C ASN A 102 11.02 24.60 3.69
N THR A 103 11.09 23.28 3.68
CA THR A 103 12.26 22.56 4.20
C THR A 103 13.00 21.87 3.06
N HIS A 104 14.32 21.96 3.08
CA HIS A 104 15.19 21.19 2.21
C HIS A 104 16.15 20.39 3.08
N VAL A 105 16.14 19.05 2.93
CA VAL A 105 16.95 18.19 3.78
C VAL A 105 17.61 17.11 2.93
N THR A 106 18.93 16.95 3.08
CA THR A 106 19.72 16.03 2.27
C THR A 106 20.56 15.10 3.14
N LEU A 107 20.51 13.80 2.81
CA LEU A 107 21.43 12.79 3.35
C LEU A 107 22.23 12.21 2.18
N SER A 108 23.55 12.24 2.30
CA SER A 108 24.41 11.74 1.21
C SER A 108 25.72 11.16 1.76
N GLY A 109 26.52 10.64 0.87
CA GLY A 109 27.85 10.12 1.23
C GLY A 109 27.79 8.99 2.26
N GLU A 110 28.54 9.13 3.34
CA GLU A 110 28.63 8.14 4.42
C GLU A 110 27.83 8.56 5.67
N GLY A 111 26.95 9.55 5.55
CA GLY A 111 26.12 9.99 6.66
C GLY A 111 25.22 8.88 7.17
N SER A 112 25.05 8.79 8.49
CA SER A 112 24.22 7.76 9.11
C SER A 112 23.32 8.37 10.18
N VAL A 113 22.02 8.00 10.15
CA VAL A 113 21.07 8.47 11.15
C VAL A 113 20.12 7.34 11.55
N THR A 114 19.54 7.47 12.74
CA THR A 114 18.45 6.59 13.15
C THR A 114 17.16 6.97 12.43
N TYR A 115 16.84 8.29 12.42
CA TYR A 115 15.65 8.80 11.72
C TYR A 115 16.01 9.90 10.72
N PHE A 116 15.37 9.86 9.57
CA PHE A 116 15.35 10.96 8.61
C PHE A 116 13.92 11.52 8.53
N ILE A 117 13.73 12.80 8.80
CA ILE A 117 12.43 13.46 8.77
C ILE A 117 12.54 14.74 7.92
N GLY A 118 11.80 14.78 6.81
CA GLY A 118 11.87 15.93 5.90
C GLY A 118 11.24 17.20 6.46
N GLY A 119 10.09 17.04 7.14
CA GLY A 119 9.38 18.16 7.77
C GLY A 119 9.72 18.36 9.23
N SER A 120 8.69 18.64 10.05
CA SER A 120 8.84 18.90 11.49
C SER A 120 8.54 17.65 12.30
N LYS A 121 9.00 17.62 13.56
CA LYS A 121 8.76 16.52 14.47
C LYS A 121 8.18 17.01 15.80
N ALA A 122 7.12 16.32 16.27
CA ALA A 122 6.56 16.60 17.60
C ALA A 122 6.46 15.31 18.41
N ASN A 123 7.01 15.31 19.61
CA ASN A 123 6.94 14.19 20.54
C ASN A 123 6.17 14.61 21.79
N ASN A 124 5.07 13.91 22.11
CA ASN A 124 4.29 14.09 23.33
C ASN A 124 3.90 15.55 23.58
N SER A 125 3.58 16.27 22.51
CA SER A 125 3.17 17.66 22.62
C SER A 125 1.64 17.73 22.65
N ASP A 126 1.09 18.34 23.68
CA ASP A 126 -0.34 18.56 23.81
C ASP A 126 -0.73 19.89 23.16
N ASN A 127 -1.89 19.92 22.48
CA ASN A 127 -2.43 21.13 21.86
C ASN A 127 -1.42 21.87 20.96
N THR A 128 -0.72 21.12 20.13
CA THR A 128 0.29 21.68 19.23
C THR A 128 -0.23 21.66 17.79
N ASN A 129 -0.14 22.80 17.12
CA ASN A 129 -0.35 22.91 15.69
C ASN A 129 1.01 23.14 15.01
N LEU A 130 1.39 22.19 14.16
CA LEU A 130 2.59 22.29 13.35
C LEU A 130 2.21 22.67 11.94
N THR A 131 2.81 23.72 11.39
CA THR A 131 2.70 24.01 9.97
C THR A 131 4.09 23.96 9.35
N THR A 132 4.25 23.12 8.34
CA THR A 132 5.46 23.01 7.53
C THR A 132 5.07 23.29 6.09
N GLY A 133 5.78 24.15 5.40
CA GLY A 133 5.55 24.42 3.98
C GLY A 133 5.89 23.20 3.11
N ASP A 134 6.27 23.42 1.88
CA ASP A 134 6.66 22.32 1.01
C ASP A 134 7.97 21.68 1.49
N VAL A 135 8.07 20.37 1.33
CA VAL A 135 9.24 19.59 1.75
C VAL A 135 9.96 19.05 0.52
N THR A 136 11.25 19.30 0.42
CA THR A 136 12.15 18.65 -0.53
C THR A 136 13.16 17.83 0.25
N ALA A 137 13.07 16.52 0.15
CA ALA A 137 13.93 15.59 0.89
C ALA A 137 14.72 14.74 -0.11
N VAL A 138 16.04 14.67 0.05
CA VAL A 138 16.93 13.97 -0.89
C VAL A 138 17.82 12.99 -0.14
N ILE A 139 17.82 11.73 -0.54
CA ILE A 139 18.74 10.74 0.00
C ILE A 139 19.50 10.11 -1.19
N SER A 140 20.78 10.44 -1.30
CA SER A 140 21.60 9.92 -2.40
C SER A 140 22.64 8.90 -1.95
N GLY A 141 22.63 8.55 -0.66
CA GLY A 141 23.55 7.58 -0.06
C GLY A 141 23.35 7.57 1.45
N GLY A 142 24.24 6.87 2.14
CA GLY A 142 24.21 6.81 3.60
C GLY A 142 23.33 5.70 4.16
N THR A 143 23.10 5.73 5.46
CA THR A 143 22.35 4.68 6.17
C THR A 143 21.29 5.29 7.09
N VAL A 144 20.07 4.76 7.04
CA VAL A 144 19.02 5.10 8.00
C VAL A 144 18.61 3.82 8.72
N THR A 145 18.95 3.70 10.00
CA THR A 145 18.80 2.45 10.74
C THR A 145 17.41 2.22 11.31
N GLY A 146 16.57 3.25 11.32
CA GLY A 146 15.22 3.19 11.86
C GLY A 146 15.19 3.04 13.38
N SER A 147 14.12 3.53 13.98
CA SER A 147 13.86 3.35 15.41
C SER A 147 12.50 2.70 15.61
N ALA A 148 12.39 1.89 16.63
CA ALA A 148 11.17 1.14 16.92
C ALA A 148 9.97 2.08 17.13
N MET A 149 8.86 1.72 16.52
CA MET A 149 7.57 2.31 16.86
C MET A 149 7.29 2.03 18.34
N SER A 150 6.45 2.85 18.95
CA SER A 150 6.21 2.78 20.40
C SER A 150 5.67 1.43 20.86
N TRP A 151 5.16 0.61 19.95
CA TRP A 151 4.52 -0.67 20.25
C TRP A 151 5.31 -1.83 19.68
N GLY A 152 5.96 -2.54 20.53
CA GLY A 152 6.71 -3.73 20.15
C GLY A 152 8.10 -3.43 19.60
N ASN A 153 9.02 -4.25 19.90
CA ASN A 153 10.45 -4.00 19.69
C ASN A 153 10.94 -4.22 18.26
N LYS A 154 10.05 -4.42 17.29
CA LYS A 154 10.47 -4.94 16.00
C LYS A 154 10.12 -4.07 14.78
N ASP A 155 8.97 -3.42 14.79
CA ASP A 155 8.61 -2.55 13.67
C ASP A 155 9.29 -1.20 13.80
N LYS A 156 9.99 -0.79 12.76
CA LYS A 156 10.75 0.46 12.76
C LYS A 156 10.28 1.40 11.68
N ILE A 157 10.39 2.70 11.94
CA ILE A 157 10.27 3.74 10.91
C ILE A 157 11.67 4.30 10.69
N SER A 158 12.08 4.42 9.44
CA SER A 158 13.38 4.98 9.09
C SER A 158 13.25 6.37 8.46
N VAL A 159 12.36 6.54 7.49
CA VAL A 159 12.24 7.79 6.73
C VAL A 159 10.79 8.27 6.76
N VAL A 160 10.61 9.57 7.03
CA VAL A 160 9.34 10.27 6.89
C VAL A 160 9.59 11.48 5.99
N GLY A 161 8.99 11.49 4.79
CA GLY A 161 9.16 12.60 3.86
C GLY A 161 8.60 13.90 4.41
N GLY A 162 7.44 13.85 5.07
CA GLY A 162 6.79 15.00 5.68
C GLY A 162 7.09 15.15 7.16
N SER A 163 6.05 15.44 7.94
CA SER A 163 6.16 15.68 9.39
C SER A 163 5.84 14.41 10.18
N TYR A 164 6.40 14.30 11.38
CA TYR A 164 6.22 13.16 12.27
C TYR A 164 5.67 13.62 13.61
N VAL A 165 4.46 13.20 13.93
CA VAL A 165 3.82 13.53 15.22
C VAL A 165 3.64 12.23 16.01
N LYS A 166 4.15 12.24 17.25
CA LYS A 166 4.11 11.06 18.10
C LYS A 166 3.54 11.40 19.48
N SER A 167 2.65 10.55 19.97
CA SER A 167 2.15 10.63 21.35
C SER A 167 2.34 9.29 22.05
N THR A 168 2.83 9.33 23.28
CA THR A 168 2.96 8.12 24.12
C THR A 168 1.88 8.01 25.20
N GLY A 169 0.96 8.98 25.29
CA GLY A 169 -0.22 8.90 26.16
C GLY A 169 0.06 8.89 27.66
N THR A 170 1.15 9.50 28.11
CA THR A 170 1.54 9.45 29.53
C THR A 170 1.02 10.62 30.38
N GLY A 171 0.23 11.53 29.81
CA GLY A 171 -0.26 12.69 30.55
C GLY A 171 -1.64 12.50 31.18
N GLY A 172 -1.76 12.70 32.47
CA GLY A 172 -3.04 12.60 33.20
C GLY A 172 -3.92 13.85 33.10
N GLY A 173 -3.91 14.53 31.95
CA GLY A 173 -4.69 15.75 31.73
C GLY A 173 -5.83 15.58 30.73
N THR A 174 -6.50 16.69 30.42
CA THR A 174 -7.57 16.73 29.42
C THR A 174 -7.01 16.30 28.05
N PRO A 175 -7.74 15.46 27.27
CA PRO A 175 -7.26 15.04 25.96
C PRO A 175 -6.96 16.25 25.07
N ALA A 176 -5.74 16.34 24.64
CA ALA A 176 -5.26 17.44 23.80
C ALA A 176 -5.12 16.96 22.36
N SER A 177 -5.46 17.79 21.40
CA SER A 177 -5.28 17.43 19.99
C SER A 177 -3.99 18.04 19.45
N THR A 178 -3.24 17.25 18.69
CA THR A 178 -2.08 17.75 17.97
C THR A 178 -2.36 17.62 16.46
N THR A 179 -2.18 18.71 15.75
CA THR A 179 -2.35 18.72 14.31
C THR A 179 -1.02 19.02 13.63
N ALA A 180 -0.82 18.43 12.47
CA ALA A 180 0.31 18.77 11.61
C ALA A 180 -0.19 19.00 10.19
N GLU A 181 0.15 20.16 9.64
CA GLU A 181 -0.10 20.47 8.24
C GLU A 181 1.26 20.54 7.52
N THR A 182 1.38 19.81 6.43
CA THR A 182 2.59 19.81 5.61
C THR A 182 2.17 20.07 4.17
N GLY A 183 2.86 20.96 3.49
CA GLY A 183 2.61 21.25 2.08
C GLY A 183 2.88 20.04 1.20
N ASN A 184 3.26 20.27 -0.03
CA ASN A 184 3.63 19.17 -0.94
C ASN A 184 4.97 18.57 -0.51
N ILE A 185 5.10 17.27 -0.70
CA ILE A 185 6.31 16.55 -0.30
C ILE A 185 6.92 15.88 -1.52
N SER A 186 8.20 16.16 -1.74
CA SER A 186 9.01 15.48 -2.75
C SER A 186 10.18 14.78 -2.04
N LEU A 187 10.11 13.46 -1.95
CA LEU A 187 11.19 12.63 -1.39
C LEU A 187 11.84 11.84 -2.52
N SER A 188 13.14 12.04 -2.70
CA SER A 188 13.92 11.35 -3.73
C SER A 188 15.01 10.50 -3.10
N ILE A 189 15.07 9.22 -3.47
CA ILE A 189 16.06 8.27 -2.97
C ILE A 189 16.80 7.65 -4.17
N SER A 190 18.09 7.96 -4.31
CA SER A 190 18.91 7.42 -5.40
C SER A 190 20.01 6.47 -4.92
N GLY A 191 19.96 6.08 -3.64
CA GLY A 191 20.88 5.12 -3.04
C GLY A 191 20.79 5.17 -1.52
N GLY A 192 21.46 4.24 -0.86
CA GLY A 192 21.49 4.13 0.59
C GLY A 192 20.91 2.83 1.12
N THR A 193 21.00 2.65 2.43
CA THR A 193 20.46 1.46 3.12
C THR A 193 19.49 1.91 4.21
N PHE A 194 18.31 1.33 4.19
CA PHE A 194 17.20 1.72 5.07
C PHE A 194 16.71 0.49 5.85
N THR A 195 16.63 0.59 7.16
CA THR A 195 16.07 -0.47 8.00
C THR A 195 14.81 0.05 8.69
N GLY A 196 13.64 -0.36 8.19
CA GLY A 196 12.34 0.13 8.66
C GLY A 196 11.55 0.79 7.56
N ALA A 197 10.30 1.15 7.85
CA ALA A 197 9.37 1.70 6.86
C ALA A 197 9.81 3.08 6.37
N VAL A 198 9.53 3.35 5.10
CA VAL A 198 9.77 4.63 4.42
C VAL A 198 8.42 5.20 4.01
N PHE A 199 8.11 6.41 4.46
CA PHE A 199 6.88 7.13 4.11
C PHE A 199 7.20 8.36 3.26
N GLY A 200 6.58 8.46 2.09
CA GLY A 200 6.63 9.68 1.27
C GLY A 200 5.88 10.83 1.93
N GLY A 201 4.80 10.53 2.66
CA GLY A 201 3.98 11.51 3.37
C GLY A 201 4.42 11.75 4.81
N SER A 202 3.44 12.03 5.68
CA SER A 202 3.66 12.35 7.10
C SER A 202 3.15 11.20 7.99
N VAL A 203 3.56 11.19 9.27
CA VAL A 203 3.19 10.08 10.17
C VAL A 203 2.54 10.62 11.46
N ALA A 204 1.34 10.10 11.78
CA ALA A 204 0.69 10.25 13.07
C ALA A 204 0.85 8.93 13.83
N ASP A 205 1.67 8.93 14.87
CA ASP A 205 2.00 7.74 15.67
C ASP A 205 1.41 7.91 17.08
N ASN A 206 0.17 7.48 17.26
CA ASN A 206 -0.56 7.59 18.54
C ASN A 206 -0.51 6.30 19.34
N TYR A 207 0.66 5.74 19.43
CA TYR A 207 0.88 4.48 20.14
C TYR A 207 1.05 4.71 21.63
N GLY A 208 -0.04 4.95 22.34
CA GLY A 208 0.00 4.98 23.82
C GLY A 208 0.10 3.58 24.41
N LYS A 209 0.88 3.43 25.47
CA LYS A 209 0.89 2.17 26.23
C LYS A 209 -0.52 1.82 26.71
N GLU A 210 -0.84 0.54 26.67
CA GLU A 210 -2.07 -0.04 27.22
C GLU A 210 -2.44 0.60 28.55
N GLN A 211 -3.57 1.20 28.68
CA GLN A 211 -4.20 1.57 29.97
C GLN A 211 -4.69 3.00 30.14
N ALA A 212 -4.57 3.86 29.16
CA ALA A 212 -5.37 5.07 29.28
C ALA A 212 -6.81 4.73 28.87
N SER A 213 -7.79 5.08 29.69
CA SER A 213 -9.17 5.03 29.28
C SER A 213 -9.32 5.83 27.98
N ASP A 214 -10.13 5.34 27.10
CA ASP A 214 -10.28 5.86 25.73
C ASP A 214 -10.54 7.37 25.65
N SER A 215 -11.16 7.93 26.65
CA SER A 215 -11.48 9.37 26.70
C SER A 215 -10.24 10.27 26.91
N SER A 216 -9.13 9.73 27.38
CA SER A 216 -7.97 10.55 27.76
C SER A 216 -6.87 10.63 26.69
N LYS A 217 -7.03 9.96 25.55
CA LYS A 217 -6.00 10.00 24.49
C LYS A 217 -6.18 11.21 23.57
N PRO A 218 -5.08 11.87 23.21
CA PRO A 218 -5.17 12.98 22.28
C PRO A 218 -5.53 12.50 20.86
N HIS A 219 -6.16 13.37 20.09
CA HIS A 219 -6.31 13.17 18.66
C HIS A 219 -5.06 13.63 17.94
N LEU A 220 -4.49 12.76 17.11
CA LEU A 220 -3.43 13.16 16.19
C LEU A 220 -4.01 13.26 14.77
N SER A 221 -3.91 14.43 14.16
CA SER A 221 -4.42 14.66 12.83
C SER A 221 -3.34 15.25 11.93
N ILE A 222 -3.15 14.65 10.78
CA ILE A 222 -2.17 15.12 9.80
C ILE A 222 -2.88 15.49 8.50
N THR A 223 -2.55 16.67 7.97
CA THR A 223 -2.94 17.06 6.62
C THR A 223 -1.66 17.23 5.78
N THR A 224 -1.66 16.63 4.61
CA THR A 224 -0.51 16.64 3.70
C THR A 224 -0.98 17.06 2.32
N GLY A 225 -0.22 17.87 1.62
CA GLY A 225 -0.46 18.15 0.20
C GLY A 225 -0.31 16.87 -0.63
N VAL A 226 0.22 17.00 -1.83
CA VAL A 226 0.58 15.82 -2.64
C VAL A 226 1.93 15.29 -2.16
N SER A 227 2.04 13.98 -1.94
CA SER A 227 3.32 13.35 -1.61
C SER A 227 3.81 12.51 -2.79
N SER A 228 5.08 12.69 -3.16
CA SER A 228 5.73 11.96 -4.23
C SER A 228 7.04 11.37 -3.73
N LEU A 229 7.16 10.05 -3.80
CA LEU A 229 8.36 9.32 -3.43
C LEU A 229 8.98 8.72 -4.70
N LEU A 230 10.16 9.22 -5.09
CA LEU A 230 10.94 8.71 -6.21
C LEU A 230 12.08 7.83 -5.69
N ILE A 231 12.19 6.62 -6.21
CA ILE A 231 13.27 5.67 -5.86
C ILE A 231 14.02 5.30 -7.14
N GLU A 232 15.29 5.67 -7.21
CA GLU A 232 16.17 5.34 -8.33
C GLU A 232 17.24 4.30 -7.97
N GLY A 233 17.34 3.91 -6.69
CA GLY A 233 18.29 2.91 -6.20
C GLY A 233 18.22 2.81 -4.69
N GLY A 234 18.73 1.70 -4.13
CA GLY A 234 18.83 1.53 -2.68
C GLY A 234 18.34 0.18 -2.18
N THR A 235 18.66 -0.09 -0.92
CA THR A 235 18.31 -1.34 -0.25
C THR A 235 17.41 -1.04 0.96
N PHE A 236 16.21 -1.62 0.95
CA PHE A 236 15.19 -1.39 1.97
C PHE A 236 14.98 -2.71 2.73
N GLN A 237 15.42 -2.75 3.98
CA GLN A 237 15.50 -3.97 4.77
C GLN A 237 14.47 -3.98 5.89
N SER A 238 13.91 -5.15 6.16
CA SER A 238 13.08 -5.34 7.35
C SER A 238 13.93 -5.18 8.62
N SER A 239 13.29 -4.71 9.68
CA SER A 239 13.93 -4.61 11.00
C SER A 239 14.17 -5.97 11.64
N ASP A 240 13.49 -7.02 11.18
CA ASP A 240 13.68 -8.40 11.63
C ASP A 240 13.95 -9.29 10.41
N PRO A 241 15.21 -9.50 10.04
CA PRO A 241 15.54 -10.30 8.87
C PRO A 241 15.14 -11.78 8.99
N ASP A 242 14.94 -12.27 10.21
CA ASP A 242 14.53 -13.67 10.43
C ASP A 242 13.02 -13.86 10.21
N LYS A 243 12.24 -12.78 10.24
CA LYS A 243 10.79 -12.83 10.05
C LYS A 243 10.30 -11.72 9.12
N PRO A 244 10.81 -11.66 7.89
CA PRO A 244 10.45 -10.57 6.97
C PRO A 244 8.97 -10.57 6.59
N LYS A 245 8.27 -11.70 6.76
CA LYS A 245 6.86 -11.82 6.41
C LYS A 245 5.87 -11.44 7.51
N ASP A 246 6.35 -11.27 8.74
CA ASP A 246 5.45 -11.03 9.88
C ASP A 246 5.16 -9.55 10.14
N TYR A 247 5.95 -8.66 9.56
CA TYR A 247 5.85 -7.22 9.85
C TYR A 247 5.45 -6.44 8.61
N ASP A 248 4.67 -5.40 8.82
CA ASP A 248 4.19 -4.55 7.71
C ASP A 248 5.21 -3.47 7.40
N PHE A 249 6.35 -3.96 7.01
CA PHE A 249 7.44 -3.15 6.54
C PHE A 249 7.25 -2.85 5.05
N GLY A 250 7.66 -1.68 4.63
CA GLY A 250 7.62 -1.36 3.22
C GLY A 250 7.88 0.11 2.92
N VAL A 251 7.57 0.45 1.70
CA VAL A 251 7.70 1.79 1.14
C VAL A 251 6.28 2.28 0.84
N PHE A 252 5.92 3.44 1.38
CA PHE A 252 4.58 4.03 1.30
C PHE A 252 4.67 5.40 0.65
N GLY A 253 3.89 5.63 -0.41
CA GLY A 253 3.83 6.94 -1.05
C GLY A 253 3.10 7.97 -0.19
N GLY A 254 2.10 7.53 0.54
CA GLY A 254 1.26 8.37 1.38
C GLY A 254 1.75 8.52 2.82
N SER A 255 0.80 8.77 3.70
CA SER A 255 1.01 9.05 5.11
C SER A 255 0.69 7.84 5.98
N ALA A 256 0.87 7.95 7.29
CA ALA A 256 0.45 6.87 8.18
C ALA A 256 -0.37 7.40 9.35
N ALA A 257 -1.48 6.68 9.66
CA ALA A 257 -2.28 6.87 10.86
C ALA A 257 -2.14 5.60 11.70
N LEU A 258 -1.37 5.70 12.77
CA LEU A 258 -1.00 4.54 13.59
C LEU A 258 -1.47 4.73 15.03
N GLY A 259 -2.15 3.71 15.56
CA GLY A 259 -2.64 3.75 16.93
C GLY A 259 -4.00 4.45 17.05
N GLN A 260 -4.46 4.62 18.27
CA GLN A 260 -5.80 5.14 18.57
C GLN A 260 -5.95 6.61 18.21
N LYS A 261 -7.13 6.99 17.66
CA LYS A 261 -7.51 8.38 17.36
C LYS A 261 -6.48 9.10 16.48
N SER A 262 -5.98 8.41 15.46
CA SER A 262 -5.06 9.02 14.49
C SER A 262 -5.73 9.14 13.13
N SER A 263 -5.47 10.26 12.44
CA SER A 263 -6.07 10.48 11.14
C SER A 263 -5.10 11.15 10.17
N THR A 264 -5.27 10.81 8.89
CA THR A 264 -4.53 11.46 7.80
C THR A 264 -5.51 12.02 6.76
N LYS A 265 -5.11 13.13 6.16
CA LYS A 265 -5.80 13.69 5.01
C LYS A 265 -4.74 14.14 4.01
N SER A 266 -4.90 13.78 2.73
CA SER A 266 -3.95 14.19 1.72
C SER A 266 -4.62 14.54 0.40
N SER A 267 -3.86 15.21 -0.47
CA SER A 267 -4.34 15.59 -1.81
C SER A 267 -3.98 14.54 -2.87
N GLY A 268 -3.21 13.53 -2.52
CA GLY A 268 -2.79 12.44 -3.39
C GLY A 268 -1.42 11.91 -3.01
N SER A 269 -1.05 10.72 -3.50
CA SER A 269 0.25 10.14 -3.16
C SER A 269 0.78 9.21 -4.25
N SER A 270 2.10 9.10 -4.34
CA SER A 270 2.71 8.21 -5.33
C SER A 270 4.04 7.63 -4.88
N VAL A 271 4.30 6.40 -5.33
CA VAL A 271 5.64 5.81 -5.34
C VAL A 271 6.05 5.63 -6.79
N ILE A 272 7.18 6.19 -7.15
CA ILE A 272 7.77 6.02 -8.49
C ILE A 272 9.12 5.30 -8.28
N ILE A 273 9.21 4.07 -8.74
CA ILE A 273 10.48 3.34 -8.80
C ILE A 273 10.96 3.44 -10.25
N ASP A 274 12.01 4.22 -10.48
CA ASP A 274 12.64 4.36 -11.81
C ASP A 274 14.11 3.97 -11.67
N ALA A 275 14.35 2.65 -11.64
CA ALA A 275 15.62 2.09 -11.22
C ALA A 275 16.77 2.48 -12.18
N LYS A 276 17.66 3.33 -11.71
CA LYS A 276 18.96 3.66 -12.33
C LYS A 276 20.09 2.85 -11.71
N LYS A 277 19.85 2.26 -10.56
CA LYS A 277 20.68 1.31 -9.81
C LYS A 277 19.74 0.25 -9.26
N ASP A 278 20.28 -0.86 -8.79
CA ASP A 278 19.46 -1.93 -8.21
C ASP A 278 18.60 -1.38 -7.06
N VAL A 279 17.34 -1.80 -7.04
CA VAL A 279 16.36 -1.50 -6.00
C VAL A 279 15.94 -2.81 -5.36
N ASP A 280 16.20 -2.97 -4.07
CA ASP A 280 15.85 -4.17 -3.32
C ASP A 280 14.97 -3.79 -2.12
N ILE A 281 13.69 -4.16 -2.17
CA ILE A 281 12.71 -3.83 -1.13
C ILE A 281 12.22 -5.14 -0.47
N LYS A 282 12.68 -5.39 0.76
CA LYS A 282 12.26 -6.56 1.53
C LYS A 282 10.91 -6.31 2.24
N GLY A 283 9.96 -5.74 1.52
CA GLY A 283 8.65 -5.37 2.05
C GLY A 283 7.66 -5.04 0.96
N ARG A 284 6.59 -4.33 1.33
CA ARG A 284 5.53 -3.89 0.42
C ARG A 284 5.86 -2.56 -0.25
N VAL A 285 5.24 -2.34 -1.39
CA VAL A 285 5.22 -1.02 -2.05
C VAL A 285 3.76 -0.57 -2.10
N VAL A 286 3.44 0.55 -1.47
CA VAL A 286 2.06 1.01 -1.28
C VAL A 286 1.93 2.45 -1.78
N GLY A 287 1.02 2.68 -2.72
CA GLY A 287 0.80 4.02 -3.28
C GLY A 287 0.14 4.98 -2.30
N GLY A 288 -0.78 4.48 -1.48
CA GLY A 288 -1.55 5.26 -0.50
C GLY A 288 -0.97 5.24 0.91
N ASP A 289 -1.88 5.28 1.89
CA ASP A 289 -1.56 5.42 3.32
C ASP A 289 -1.46 4.06 4.03
N LEU A 290 -0.80 4.07 5.18
CA LEU A 290 -0.80 2.94 6.12
C LEU A 290 -1.68 3.28 7.32
N LEU A 291 -2.64 2.38 7.65
CA LEU A 291 -3.53 2.56 8.80
C LEU A 291 -3.52 1.32 9.69
N GLY A 292 -3.71 1.53 10.98
CA GLY A 292 -3.88 0.45 11.94
C GLY A 292 -2.86 0.46 13.06
N PHE A 293 -2.47 -0.72 13.51
CA PHE A 293 -1.58 -0.94 14.64
C PHE A 293 -2.15 -0.30 15.92
N GLY A 294 -3.46 -0.36 16.09
CA GLY A 294 -4.12 0.21 17.26
C GLY A 294 -3.89 -0.61 18.54
N GLY A 295 -3.93 0.05 19.69
CA GLY A 295 -4.00 -0.64 20.98
C GLY A 295 -5.41 -1.17 21.26
N SER A 296 -5.62 -1.80 22.42
CA SER A 296 -6.95 -2.26 22.82
C SER A 296 -7.91 -1.08 23.06
N GLY A 297 -9.15 -1.22 22.66
CA GLY A 297 -10.20 -0.20 22.83
C GLY A 297 -10.77 0.30 21.50
N GLU A 298 -11.58 1.34 21.55
CA GLU A 298 -12.18 1.94 20.35
C GLU A 298 -11.12 2.70 19.55
N ASN A 299 -10.48 1.99 18.65
CA ASN A 299 -9.42 2.56 17.84
C ASN A 299 -9.99 3.10 16.54
N GLU A 300 -10.10 4.41 16.47
CA GLU A 300 -10.50 5.09 15.24
C GLU A 300 -9.24 5.56 14.51
N THR A 301 -8.82 4.79 13.51
CA THR A 301 -7.83 5.30 12.56
C THR A 301 -8.54 5.62 11.25
N SER A 302 -8.19 6.74 10.65
CA SER A 302 -8.84 7.12 9.40
C SER A 302 -7.89 7.78 8.41
N SER A 303 -8.20 7.62 7.13
CA SER A 303 -7.48 8.27 6.05
C SER A 303 -8.46 8.77 5.00
N THR A 304 -8.24 10.00 4.53
CA THR A 304 -8.94 10.54 3.37
C THR A 304 -7.91 11.07 2.37
N ILE A 305 -7.88 10.46 1.20
CA ILE A 305 -7.02 10.92 0.10
C ILE A 305 -7.95 11.55 -0.96
N ASN A 306 -7.87 12.87 -1.12
CA ASN A 306 -8.77 13.62 -2.00
C ASN A 306 -8.36 13.57 -3.48
N GLY A 307 -7.30 12.89 -3.80
CA GLY A 307 -6.82 12.68 -5.16
C GLY A 307 -6.54 11.22 -5.42
N SER A 308 -5.65 10.97 -6.35
CA SER A 308 -5.29 9.62 -6.76
C SER A 308 -4.08 9.10 -5.98
N THR A 309 -3.95 7.76 -5.97
CA THR A 309 -2.77 7.07 -5.44
C THR A 309 -2.14 6.23 -6.56
N SER A 310 -0.82 6.10 -6.54
CA SER A 310 -0.18 5.31 -7.60
C SER A 310 1.13 4.68 -7.19
N VAL A 311 1.43 3.54 -7.83
CA VAL A 311 2.75 2.95 -7.85
C VAL A 311 3.16 2.78 -9.31
N SER A 312 4.33 3.32 -9.68
CA SER A 312 4.91 3.14 -11.01
C SER A 312 6.27 2.48 -10.87
N ILE A 313 6.48 1.37 -11.56
CA ILE A 313 7.72 0.58 -11.52
C ILE A 313 8.30 0.52 -12.91
N THR A 314 9.41 1.23 -13.10
CA THR A 314 10.11 1.37 -14.38
C THR A 314 11.62 1.31 -14.15
N GLY A 315 12.40 1.38 -15.20
CA GLY A 315 13.85 1.47 -15.11
C GLY A 315 14.56 0.30 -15.77
N SER A 316 15.87 0.45 -15.92
CA SER A 316 16.71 -0.51 -16.65
C SER A 316 17.45 -1.49 -15.72
N GLU A 317 17.48 -1.21 -14.43
CA GLU A 317 18.22 -2.01 -13.47
C GLU A 317 17.31 -2.97 -12.72
N LYS A 318 17.88 -3.84 -11.91
CA LYS A 318 17.15 -4.87 -11.18
C LYS A 318 16.22 -4.24 -10.14
N ILE A 319 14.98 -4.72 -10.09
CA ILE A 319 14.01 -4.34 -9.07
C ILE A 319 13.47 -5.61 -8.42
N GLU A 320 13.61 -5.73 -7.11
CA GLU A 320 13.02 -6.83 -6.35
C GLU A 320 12.16 -6.31 -5.22
N THR A 321 10.93 -6.84 -5.11
CA THR A 321 10.11 -6.66 -3.90
C THR A 321 9.83 -8.05 -3.31
N SER A 322 9.78 -8.17 -1.99
CA SER A 322 9.49 -9.47 -1.37
C SER A 322 8.01 -9.68 -1.05
N GLU A 323 7.22 -8.59 -1.07
CA GLU A 323 5.81 -8.59 -0.69
C GLU A 323 4.98 -7.88 -1.76
N SER A 324 3.69 -7.66 -1.47
CA SER A 324 2.72 -7.13 -2.44
C SER A 324 3.00 -5.67 -2.86
N VAL A 325 2.62 -5.34 -4.08
CA VAL A 325 2.57 -3.97 -4.61
C VAL A 325 1.09 -3.55 -4.63
N ILE A 326 0.77 -2.43 -3.97
CA ILE A 326 -0.61 -2.00 -3.70
C ILE A 326 -0.80 -0.57 -4.21
N GLY A 327 -1.72 -0.35 -5.12
CA GLY A 327 -2.00 1.00 -5.64
C GLY A 327 -2.62 1.91 -4.60
N GLY A 328 -3.55 1.38 -3.80
CA GLY A 328 -4.28 2.11 -2.76
C GLY A 328 -3.59 2.09 -1.41
N SER A 329 -4.40 2.06 -0.34
CA SER A 329 -3.92 2.08 1.05
C SER A 329 -3.81 0.67 1.63
N LEU A 330 -3.00 0.53 2.65
CA LEU A 330 -2.88 -0.70 3.43
C LEU A 330 -3.48 -0.48 4.82
N LEU A 331 -4.49 -1.28 5.16
CA LEU A 331 -5.07 -1.30 6.50
C LEU A 331 -4.63 -2.58 7.20
N HIS A 332 -3.96 -2.44 8.32
CA HIS A 332 -3.48 -3.58 9.08
C HIS A 332 -4.10 -3.63 10.47
N LEU A 333 -5.07 -4.53 10.65
CA LEU A 333 -5.81 -4.72 11.89
C LEU A 333 -5.12 -5.82 12.70
N THR A 334 -4.54 -5.45 13.83
CA THR A 334 -3.71 -6.37 14.63
C THR A 334 -4.32 -6.75 15.97
N LEU A 335 -5.23 -5.92 16.49
CA LEU A 335 -5.77 -6.09 17.83
C LEU A 335 -7.30 -6.14 17.80
N ASP A 336 -7.87 -6.53 18.92
CA ASP A 336 -9.32 -6.64 19.09
C ASP A 336 -10.00 -5.29 19.16
N GLY A 337 -11.15 -5.16 18.53
CA GLY A 337 -11.98 -3.97 18.59
C GLY A 337 -11.48 -2.80 17.75
N GLU A 338 -10.56 -3.04 16.83
CA GLU A 338 -10.07 -1.97 15.95
C GLU A 338 -11.15 -1.50 14.97
N SER A 339 -11.24 -0.18 14.82
CA SER A 339 -12.04 0.45 13.78
C SER A 339 -11.13 1.29 12.89
N SER A 340 -11.17 1.04 11.58
CA SER A 340 -10.31 1.76 10.62
C SER A 340 -11.09 2.08 9.35
N SER A 341 -10.86 3.27 8.80
CA SER A 341 -11.48 3.64 7.53
C SER A 341 -10.50 4.34 6.59
N SER A 342 -10.65 4.06 5.30
CA SER A 342 -9.85 4.74 4.27
C SER A 342 -10.72 5.10 3.08
N SER A 343 -10.60 6.33 2.59
CA SER A 343 -11.30 6.79 1.39
C SER A 343 -10.28 7.38 0.41
N ILE A 344 -10.29 6.87 -0.82
CA ILE A 344 -9.49 7.41 -1.92
C ILE A 344 -10.49 7.95 -2.96
N ASN A 345 -10.56 9.28 -3.06
CA ASN A 345 -11.53 9.99 -3.91
C ASN A 345 -10.97 10.24 -5.32
N GLY A 346 -10.24 9.28 -5.84
CA GLY A 346 -9.64 9.27 -7.17
C GLY A 346 -9.26 7.87 -7.59
N THR A 347 -8.44 7.76 -8.59
CA THR A 347 -7.97 6.47 -9.10
C THR A 347 -6.80 5.95 -8.29
N SER A 348 -6.87 4.68 -7.92
CA SER A 348 -5.73 3.95 -7.37
C SER A 348 -5.10 3.11 -8.48
N SER A 349 -3.79 3.22 -8.70
CA SER A 349 -3.19 2.56 -9.86
C SER A 349 -1.83 1.94 -9.60
N VAL A 350 -1.55 0.86 -10.37
CA VAL A 350 -0.21 0.27 -10.42
C VAL A 350 0.19 0.12 -11.89
N PHE A 351 1.38 0.60 -12.22
CA PHE A 351 1.98 0.48 -13.55
C PHE A 351 3.34 -0.22 -13.42
N VAL A 352 3.56 -1.27 -14.20
CA VAL A 352 4.82 -2.03 -14.19
C VAL A 352 5.33 -2.15 -15.63
N ASP A 353 6.50 -1.54 -15.89
CA ASP A 353 7.20 -1.63 -17.16
C ASP A 353 8.71 -1.66 -16.91
N ALA A 354 9.17 -2.77 -16.33
CA ALA A 354 10.58 -2.96 -16.04
C ALA A 354 10.92 -4.43 -16.29
N GLU A 355 11.67 -4.68 -17.34
CA GLU A 355 12.01 -6.03 -17.79
C GLU A 355 12.69 -6.87 -16.69
N LYS A 356 13.52 -6.21 -15.85
CA LYS A 356 14.27 -6.88 -14.77
C LYS A 356 13.55 -6.83 -13.42
N ALA A 357 12.25 -6.46 -13.40
CA ALA A 357 11.49 -6.42 -12.15
C ALA A 357 11.00 -7.82 -11.78
N THR A 358 11.14 -8.17 -10.49
CA THR A 358 10.52 -9.35 -9.88
C THR A 358 9.76 -8.90 -8.65
N LEU A 359 8.43 -8.96 -8.75
CA LEU A 359 7.53 -8.60 -7.66
C LEU A 359 7.16 -9.89 -6.92
N GLY A 360 7.59 -10.00 -5.66
CA GLY A 360 7.60 -11.25 -4.93
C GLY A 360 6.25 -11.81 -4.50
N ASP A 361 5.20 -11.00 -4.57
CA ASP A 361 3.85 -11.39 -4.17
C ASP A 361 2.84 -10.75 -5.13
N GLU A 362 1.67 -10.38 -4.66
CA GLU A 362 0.55 -9.89 -5.48
C GLU A 362 0.70 -8.43 -5.91
N VAL A 363 0.06 -8.08 -7.02
CA VAL A 363 -0.16 -6.69 -7.44
C VAL A 363 -1.66 -6.40 -7.28
N ILE A 364 -1.98 -5.36 -6.51
CA ILE A 364 -3.36 -5.02 -6.14
C ILE A 364 -3.66 -3.59 -6.59
N GLY A 365 -4.64 -3.42 -7.48
CA GLY A 365 -5.00 -2.09 -7.99
C GLY A 365 -5.60 -1.19 -6.92
N GLY A 366 -6.50 -1.73 -6.10
CA GLY A 366 -7.12 -0.99 -5.00
C GLY A 366 -6.34 -1.06 -3.70
N SER A 367 -7.08 -1.03 -2.58
CA SER A 367 -6.48 -1.11 -1.25
C SER A 367 -6.43 -2.54 -0.75
N TYR A 368 -5.66 -2.76 0.31
CA TYR A 368 -5.57 -4.07 0.95
C TYR A 368 -5.91 -3.94 2.44
N VAL A 369 -6.90 -4.70 2.88
CA VAL A 369 -7.24 -4.82 4.30
C VAL A 369 -6.75 -6.17 4.79
N ARG A 370 -5.85 -6.16 5.75
CA ARG A 370 -5.29 -7.36 6.34
C ARG A 370 -5.60 -7.40 7.82
N GLN A 371 -6.22 -8.48 8.26
CA GLN A 371 -6.44 -8.74 9.67
C GLN A 371 -5.50 -9.85 10.13
N ARG A 372 -4.91 -9.67 11.31
CA ARG A 372 -3.92 -10.62 11.80
C ARG A 372 -4.33 -11.32 13.09
N ASN A 373 -5.18 -10.72 13.91
CA ASN A 373 -5.60 -11.31 15.16
C ASN A 373 -7.01 -11.94 15.02
N PRO A 374 -7.20 -13.22 15.36
CA PRO A 374 -8.50 -13.87 15.23
C PRO A 374 -9.44 -13.69 16.45
N GLU A 375 -9.04 -13.00 17.51
CA GLU A 375 -9.81 -12.99 18.76
C GLU A 375 -10.74 -11.79 18.97
N GLY A 376 -10.85 -10.83 18.06
CA GLY A 376 -11.63 -9.63 18.30
C GLY A 376 -12.57 -9.22 17.16
N THR A 377 -13.55 -8.39 17.50
CA THR A 377 -14.54 -7.88 16.55
C THR A 377 -14.03 -6.58 15.92
N ASN A 378 -13.36 -6.68 14.78
CA ASN A 378 -12.82 -5.53 14.09
C ASN A 378 -13.78 -5.00 13.03
N THR A 379 -13.67 -3.73 12.73
CA THR A 379 -14.43 -3.09 11.66
C THR A 379 -13.46 -2.34 10.74
N ALA A 380 -13.57 -2.59 9.44
CA ALA A 380 -12.81 -1.79 8.48
C ALA A 380 -13.69 -1.46 7.28
N SER A 381 -13.59 -0.20 6.84
CA SER A 381 -14.31 0.25 5.67
C SER A 381 -13.35 1.00 4.75
N VAL A 382 -13.20 0.48 3.54
CA VAL A 382 -12.36 1.11 2.53
C VAL A 382 -13.19 1.42 1.30
N THR A 383 -13.04 2.63 0.78
CA THR A 383 -13.62 3.00 -0.52
C THR A 383 -12.53 3.56 -1.43
N VAL A 384 -12.59 3.18 -2.70
CA VAL A 384 -11.73 3.71 -3.75
C VAL A 384 -12.62 4.05 -4.94
N GLU A 385 -12.44 5.22 -5.55
CA GLU A 385 -13.32 5.63 -6.66
C GLU A 385 -13.16 4.70 -7.87
N SER A 386 -11.94 4.45 -8.32
CA SER A 386 -11.66 3.52 -9.43
C SER A 386 -10.26 2.94 -9.30
N THR A 387 -9.99 1.84 -10.02
CA THR A 387 -8.67 1.20 -9.95
C THR A 387 -8.14 0.82 -11.33
N SER A 388 -6.81 0.81 -11.46
CA SER A 388 -6.16 0.42 -12.70
C SER A 388 -4.84 -0.30 -12.43
N VAL A 389 -4.64 -1.45 -13.05
CA VAL A 389 -3.35 -2.16 -13.04
C VAL A 389 -2.88 -2.34 -14.49
N THR A 390 -1.65 -1.98 -14.78
CA THR A 390 -1.04 -2.20 -16.08
C THR A 390 0.30 -2.90 -15.91
N ILE A 391 0.45 -4.07 -16.56
CA ILE A 391 1.71 -4.83 -16.60
C ILE A 391 2.16 -4.88 -18.07
N GLN A 392 3.31 -4.27 -18.36
CA GLN A 392 3.90 -4.30 -19.70
C GLN A 392 5.11 -5.23 -19.75
N ASN A 393 5.89 -5.26 -18.69
CA ASN A 393 7.09 -6.10 -18.58
C ASN A 393 7.30 -6.52 -17.13
N GLY A 394 8.20 -7.49 -16.89
CA GLY A 394 8.56 -7.96 -15.55
C GLY A 394 7.83 -9.24 -15.15
N THR A 395 8.09 -9.68 -13.93
CA THR A 395 7.52 -10.90 -13.36
C THR A 395 6.78 -10.59 -12.06
N VAL A 396 5.53 -11.00 -11.98
CA VAL A 396 4.71 -10.97 -10.75
C VAL A 396 4.61 -12.41 -10.25
N LYS A 397 5.13 -12.69 -9.04
CA LYS A 397 5.13 -14.06 -8.48
C LYS A 397 3.77 -14.50 -7.94
N GLY A 398 2.91 -13.56 -7.59
CA GLY A 398 1.56 -13.84 -7.10
C GLY A 398 0.48 -13.42 -8.07
N ASN A 399 -0.69 -13.11 -7.54
CA ASN A 399 -1.86 -12.72 -8.33
C ASN A 399 -1.82 -11.24 -8.72
N VAL A 400 -2.55 -10.92 -9.78
CA VAL A 400 -2.87 -9.52 -10.15
C VAL A 400 -4.35 -9.31 -9.88
N ILE A 401 -4.70 -8.31 -9.04
CA ILE A 401 -6.07 -8.05 -8.60
C ILE A 401 -6.45 -6.63 -9.03
N GLY A 402 -7.46 -6.51 -9.87
CA GLY A 402 -7.92 -5.20 -10.36
C GLY A 402 -8.57 -4.37 -9.26
N GLY A 403 -9.44 -4.97 -8.46
CA GLY A 403 -10.11 -4.31 -7.34
C GLY A 403 -9.28 -4.28 -6.06
N GLY A 404 -9.96 -4.34 -4.92
CA GLY A 404 -9.30 -4.39 -3.63
C GLY A 404 -9.16 -5.81 -3.08
N LYS A 405 -8.38 -5.96 -2.01
CA LYS A 405 -8.21 -7.25 -1.34
C LYS A 405 -8.60 -7.17 0.13
N VAL A 406 -9.26 -8.21 0.61
CA VAL A 406 -9.53 -8.43 2.03
C VAL A 406 -8.95 -9.78 2.42
N ASN A 407 -8.16 -9.80 3.48
CA ASN A 407 -7.74 -11.03 4.14
C ASN A 407 -8.21 -10.93 5.59
N GLY A 408 -9.41 -11.46 5.83
CA GLY A 408 -10.13 -11.30 7.08
C GLY A 408 -10.20 -12.56 7.90
N LEU A 409 -10.27 -12.38 9.22
CA LEU A 409 -10.38 -13.47 10.18
C LEU A 409 -11.66 -13.35 11.01
N GLN A 410 -12.11 -12.12 11.31
CA GLN A 410 -13.25 -11.89 12.18
C GLN A 410 -13.76 -10.46 12.08
N GLY A 411 -15.08 -10.26 12.28
CA GLY A 411 -15.68 -8.91 12.31
C GLY A 411 -16.31 -8.50 10.98
N THR A 412 -16.38 -7.19 10.73
CA THR A 412 -17.01 -6.65 9.51
C THR A 412 -15.98 -5.83 8.73
N ILE A 413 -15.59 -6.34 7.57
CA ILE A 413 -14.54 -5.72 6.75
C ILE A 413 -15.07 -5.53 5.33
N SER A 414 -15.03 -4.30 4.84
CA SER A 414 -15.40 -3.98 3.48
C SER A 414 -14.29 -3.21 2.76
N ASN A 415 -14.07 -3.55 1.50
CA ASN A 415 -13.12 -2.90 0.61
C ASN A 415 -13.82 -2.77 -0.75
N THR A 416 -14.30 -1.58 -1.04
CA THR A 416 -15.21 -1.34 -2.18
C THR A 416 -14.58 -0.37 -3.17
N VAL A 417 -14.50 -0.80 -4.43
CA VAL A 417 -14.27 0.10 -5.56
C VAL A 417 -15.65 0.58 -6.02
N THR A 418 -15.92 1.88 -5.92
CA THR A 418 -17.27 2.42 -6.19
C THR A 418 -17.56 2.58 -7.68
N GLY A 419 -16.53 2.71 -8.50
CA GLY A 419 -16.62 2.72 -9.96
C GLY A 419 -15.99 1.47 -10.57
N ASP A 420 -15.16 1.66 -11.57
CA ASP A 420 -14.61 0.57 -12.38
C ASP A 420 -13.24 0.10 -11.89
N ALA A 421 -12.94 -1.17 -12.18
CA ALA A 421 -11.62 -1.75 -11.97
C ALA A 421 -11.09 -2.28 -13.30
N SER A 422 -9.84 -1.96 -13.64
CA SER A 422 -9.25 -2.38 -14.91
C SER A 422 -7.89 -3.04 -14.71
N VAL A 423 -7.65 -4.11 -15.49
CA VAL A 423 -6.34 -4.75 -15.56
C VAL A 423 -5.94 -4.84 -17.04
N THR A 424 -4.76 -4.33 -17.38
CA THR A 424 -4.20 -4.43 -18.72
C THR A 424 -2.87 -5.18 -18.66
N ILE A 425 -2.71 -6.23 -19.46
CA ILE A 425 -1.45 -6.97 -19.56
C ILE A 425 -1.05 -7.00 -21.03
N SER A 426 0.05 -6.35 -21.37
CA SER A 426 0.57 -6.35 -22.73
C SER A 426 1.89 -7.10 -22.87
N GLY A 427 2.44 -7.58 -21.75
CA GLY A 427 3.67 -8.36 -21.73
C GLY A 427 3.96 -8.84 -20.31
N GLY A 428 5.16 -9.41 -20.10
CA GLY A 428 5.59 -9.92 -18.80
C GLY A 428 4.97 -11.26 -18.43
N THR A 429 5.20 -11.66 -17.18
CA THR A 429 4.73 -12.95 -16.64
C THR A 429 4.02 -12.74 -15.31
N VAL A 430 2.83 -13.34 -15.17
CA VAL A 430 2.11 -13.42 -13.89
C VAL A 430 2.05 -14.91 -13.51
N GLU A 431 2.79 -15.29 -12.46
CA GLU A 431 2.82 -16.69 -12.02
C GLU A 431 1.56 -17.08 -11.23
N GLY A 432 0.69 -16.14 -10.95
CA GLY A 432 -0.60 -16.35 -10.34
C GLY A 432 -1.74 -16.04 -11.29
N VAL A 433 -2.91 -15.76 -10.71
CA VAL A 433 -4.18 -15.53 -11.42
C VAL A 433 -4.42 -14.03 -11.59
N VAL A 434 -4.95 -13.64 -12.74
CA VAL A 434 -5.42 -12.27 -12.97
C VAL A 434 -6.91 -12.20 -12.62
N ILE A 435 -7.27 -11.35 -11.67
CA ILE A 435 -8.63 -11.18 -11.14
C ILE A 435 -9.09 -9.76 -11.48
N GLY A 436 -10.14 -9.60 -12.25
CA GLY A 436 -10.65 -8.28 -12.65
C GLY A 436 -11.29 -7.53 -11.50
N GLY A 437 -12.07 -8.24 -10.68
CA GLY A 437 -12.74 -7.66 -9.50
C GLY A 437 -11.86 -7.69 -8.26
N GLY A 438 -12.50 -7.79 -7.10
CA GLY A 438 -11.80 -7.88 -5.82
C GLY A 438 -11.53 -9.31 -5.37
N HIS A 439 -10.73 -9.44 -4.32
CA HIS A 439 -10.41 -10.74 -3.74
C HIS A 439 -10.71 -10.71 -2.23
N SER A 440 -11.70 -11.48 -1.82
CA SER A 440 -12.06 -11.64 -0.40
C SER A 440 -11.62 -13.01 0.07
N LYS A 441 -10.69 -13.05 1.02
CA LYS A 441 -10.16 -14.28 1.59
C LYS A 441 -10.53 -14.37 3.07
N ILE A 442 -11.06 -15.52 3.46
CA ILE A 442 -11.32 -15.84 4.87
C ILE A 442 -10.29 -16.86 5.34
N GLY A 443 -9.59 -16.53 6.40
CA GLY A 443 -8.70 -17.45 7.09
C GLY A 443 -9.38 -18.14 8.28
N GLN A 444 -8.60 -18.56 9.26
CA GLN A 444 -9.10 -19.14 10.50
C GLN A 444 -9.70 -18.04 11.38
N GLY A 445 -10.91 -18.24 11.88
CA GLY A 445 -11.55 -17.25 12.74
C GLY A 445 -12.89 -17.71 13.27
N ALA A 446 -13.52 -16.84 14.05
CA ALA A 446 -14.79 -17.15 14.70
C ALA A 446 -15.99 -16.89 13.79
N SER A 447 -16.17 -15.68 13.32
CA SER A 447 -17.28 -15.30 12.42
C SER A 447 -17.08 -13.90 11.86
N GLY A 448 -17.70 -13.61 10.71
CA GLY A 448 -17.62 -12.26 10.18
C GLY A 448 -18.19 -12.08 8.78
N THR A 449 -18.19 -10.82 8.36
CA THR A 449 -18.58 -10.42 7.00
C THR A 449 -17.39 -9.75 6.32
N MET A 450 -16.99 -10.30 5.19
CA MET A 450 -15.85 -9.81 4.42
C MET A 450 -16.30 -9.47 3.00
N ALA A 451 -15.99 -8.28 2.54
CA ALA A 451 -16.39 -7.86 1.19
C ALA A 451 -15.22 -7.22 0.44
N ALA A 452 -15.02 -7.63 -0.79
CA ALA A 452 -14.08 -7.00 -1.72
C ALA A 452 -14.81 -6.81 -3.07
N ASP A 453 -15.65 -5.78 -3.13
CA ASP A 453 -16.60 -5.58 -4.23
C ASP A 453 -16.16 -4.46 -5.18
N VAL A 454 -16.53 -4.60 -6.46
CA VAL A 454 -16.42 -3.53 -7.48
C VAL A 454 -17.83 -3.21 -7.95
N LYS A 455 -18.30 -2.00 -7.69
CA LYS A 455 -19.70 -1.64 -8.03
C LYS A 455 -19.90 -1.41 -9.52
N GLY A 456 -18.87 -0.97 -10.22
CA GLY A 456 -18.89 -0.78 -11.68
C GLY A 456 -18.43 -2.01 -12.44
N GLN A 457 -17.71 -1.76 -13.52
CA GLN A 457 -17.20 -2.81 -14.39
C GLN A 457 -15.82 -3.29 -13.95
N ALA A 458 -15.64 -4.60 -13.89
CA ALA A 458 -14.33 -5.23 -13.79
C ALA A 458 -13.89 -5.62 -15.20
N SER A 459 -12.76 -5.11 -15.66
CA SER A 459 -12.28 -5.38 -17.01
C SER A 459 -10.85 -5.92 -17.02
N ILE A 460 -10.62 -6.94 -17.85
CA ILE A 460 -9.27 -7.47 -18.09
C ILE A 460 -9.02 -7.40 -19.59
N GLN A 461 -7.92 -6.77 -19.97
CA GLN A 461 -7.45 -6.75 -21.36
C GLN A 461 -6.05 -7.35 -21.42
N MET A 462 -5.88 -8.41 -22.20
CA MET A 462 -4.56 -9.00 -22.47
C MET A 462 -4.28 -8.94 -23.97
N THR A 463 -3.10 -8.42 -24.31
CA THR A 463 -2.62 -8.37 -25.70
C THR A 463 -1.26 -9.05 -25.85
N GLY A 464 -0.71 -9.57 -24.76
CA GLY A 464 0.55 -10.28 -24.70
C GLY A 464 0.80 -10.78 -23.28
N GLY A 465 1.93 -11.46 -23.07
CA GLY A 465 2.33 -11.97 -21.77
C GLY A 465 1.77 -13.34 -21.43
N SER A 466 2.17 -13.87 -20.28
CA SER A 466 1.79 -15.21 -19.81
C SER A 466 1.21 -15.14 -18.39
N VAL A 467 0.06 -15.80 -18.16
CA VAL A 467 -0.59 -15.80 -16.84
C VAL A 467 -1.12 -17.20 -16.49
N HIS A 468 -1.23 -17.51 -15.18
CA HIS A 468 -1.80 -18.77 -14.70
C HIS A 468 -3.29 -18.62 -14.38
N GLY A 469 -4.05 -18.11 -15.32
CA GLY A 469 -5.49 -18.03 -15.27
C GLY A 469 -6.05 -16.62 -15.21
N VAL A 470 -7.31 -16.51 -15.60
CA VAL A 470 -8.05 -15.25 -15.68
C VAL A 470 -9.43 -15.43 -15.05
N ILE A 471 -9.78 -14.55 -14.10
CA ILE A 471 -11.12 -14.47 -13.48
C ILE A 471 -11.65 -13.06 -13.76
N GLY A 472 -12.67 -12.94 -14.61
CA GLY A 472 -13.21 -11.64 -15.00
C GLY A 472 -13.89 -10.89 -13.86
N GLY A 473 -14.61 -11.61 -13.00
CA GLY A 473 -15.23 -11.04 -11.79
C GLY A 473 -14.31 -11.08 -10.60
N GLY A 474 -14.86 -11.28 -9.41
CA GLY A 474 -14.09 -11.37 -8.19
C GLY A 474 -13.84 -12.79 -7.71
N LEU A 475 -13.02 -12.93 -6.68
CA LEU A 475 -12.69 -14.20 -6.04
C LEU A 475 -13.05 -14.16 -4.56
N SER A 476 -14.01 -15.02 -4.14
CA SER A 476 -14.30 -15.26 -2.73
C SER A 476 -13.74 -16.62 -2.34
N TYR A 477 -12.90 -16.64 -1.31
CA TYR A 477 -12.14 -17.83 -0.95
C TYR A 477 -12.18 -18.08 0.56
N ALA A 478 -12.51 -19.32 0.95
CA ALA A 478 -12.42 -19.76 2.34
C ALA A 478 -11.54 -21.00 2.41
N TYR A 479 -10.55 -20.94 3.27
CA TYR A 479 -9.53 -21.97 3.32
C TYR A 479 -9.66 -22.86 4.56
N ASP A 480 -9.89 -22.29 5.72
CA ASP A 480 -10.04 -23.06 6.96
C ASP A 480 -10.83 -22.24 7.99
N LYS A 481 -11.93 -22.84 8.54
CA LYS A 481 -12.74 -22.10 9.45
C LYS A 481 -13.68 -22.89 10.32
N THR A 482 -14.04 -22.32 11.41
CA THR A 482 -14.94 -22.95 12.37
C THR A 482 -16.22 -22.14 12.62
N GLY A 483 -16.28 -20.88 12.19
CA GLY A 483 -17.40 -19.99 12.47
C GLY A 483 -18.35 -19.74 11.31
N GLU A 484 -19.25 -18.78 11.49
CA GLU A 484 -20.21 -18.35 10.48
C GLU A 484 -19.66 -17.15 9.70
N PHE A 485 -19.47 -17.32 8.40
CA PHE A 485 -18.90 -16.27 7.56
C PHE A 485 -19.76 -15.97 6.35
N VAL A 486 -19.78 -14.69 6.00
CA VAL A 486 -20.26 -14.24 4.68
C VAL A 486 -19.10 -13.52 3.99
N SER A 487 -18.75 -13.97 2.79
CA SER A 487 -17.71 -13.32 2.01
C SER A 487 -18.24 -12.98 0.62
N THR A 488 -18.03 -11.74 0.19
CA THR A 488 -18.43 -11.31 -1.15
C THR A 488 -17.26 -10.76 -1.94
N SER A 489 -17.29 -11.01 -3.26
CA SER A 489 -16.38 -10.38 -4.22
C SER A 489 -17.16 -10.15 -5.52
N SER A 490 -18.21 -9.34 -5.42
CA SER A 490 -19.15 -9.12 -6.52
C SER A 490 -18.72 -7.94 -7.38
N VAL A 491 -19.08 -7.99 -8.66
CA VAL A 491 -18.83 -6.89 -9.59
C VAL A 491 -20.13 -6.50 -10.30
N GLY A 492 -20.27 -5.25 -10.74
CA GLY A 492 -21.43 -4.83 -11.53
C GLY A 492 -21.47 -5.57 -12.85
N SER A 493 -20.36 -5.58 -13.58
CA SER A 493 -20.20 -6.37 -14.79
C SER A 493 -18.75 -6.81 -14.93
N SER A 494 -18.53 -7.88 -15.71
CA SER A 494 -17.17 -8.33 -16.01
C SER A 494 -16.95 -8.40 -17.52
N VAL A 495 -15.78 -7.94 -17.94
CA VAL A 495 -15.35 -7.98 -19.36
C VAL A 495 -13.93 -8.52 -19.42
N VAL A 496 -13.74 -9.58 -20.19
CA VAL A 496 -12.42 -10.19 -20.42
C VAL A 496 -12.16 -10.18 -21.92
N SER A 497 -11.05 -9.57 -22.33
CA SER A 497 -10.58 -9.54 -23.72
C SER A 497 -9.15 -10.06 -23.76
N ILE A 498 -8.92 -11.17 -24.46
CA ILE A 498 -7.61 -11.80 -24.57
C ILE A 498 -7.27 -11.97 -26.05
N SER A 499 -6.14 -11.41 -26.46
CA SER A 499 -5.76 -11.42 -27.88
C SER A 499 -4.23 -11.46 -28.04
N GLY A 500 -3.78 -11.53 -29.28
CA GLY A 500 -2.37 -11.42 -29.64
C GLY A 500 -1.53 -12.56 -29.05
N ASP A 501 -0.31 -12.24 -28.64
CA ASP A 501 0.66 -13.21 -28.13
C ASP A 501 0.44 -13.56 -26.64
N SER A 502 -0.82 -13.52 -26.20
CA SER A 502 -1.20 -13.88 -24.83
C SER A 502 -1.22 -15.38 -24.62
N THR A 503 -0.70 -15.86 -23.50
CA THR A 503 -0.78 -17.25 -23.07
C THR A 503 -1.48 -17.34 -21.72
N VAL A 504 -2.51 -18.18 -21.61
CA VAL A 504 -3.26 -18.37 -20.36
C VAL A 504 -3.25 -19.87 -20.00
N GLU A 505 -2.64 -20.19 -18.86
CA GLU A 505 -2.60 -21.53 -18.31
C GLU A 505 -3.84 -21.81 -17.45
N ALA A 506 -3.96 -23.01 -16.91
CA ALA A 506 -5.03 -23.34 -15.96
C ALA A 506 -4.91 -22.49 -14.68
N ILE A 507 -6.04 -22.15 -14.11
CA ILE A 507 -6.08 -21.34 -12.87
C ILE A 507 -5.40 -22.11 -11.74
N THR A 508 -4.29 -21.56 -11.27
CA THR A 508 -3.57 -22.04 -10.09
C THR A 508 -3.46 -20.89 -9.11
N TYR A 509 -4.06 -21.01 -7.96
CA TYR A 509 -4.03 -19.99 -6.92
C TYR A 509 -3.20 -20.51 -5.76
N LEU A 510 -2.09 -19.83 -5.49
CA LEU A 510 -1.20 -20.16 -4.38
C LEU A 510 -1.57 -19.29 -3.18
N ALA A 511 -2.28 -19.85 -2.22
CA ALA A 511 -2.62 -19.15 -0.98
C ALA A 511 -1.98 -19.89 0.18
N ALA A 512 -0.99 -19.28 0.82
CA ALA A 512 -0.42 -19.73 2.11
C ALA A 512 -0.28 -21.26 2.27
N GLY A 513 0.31 -21.91 1.27
CA GLY A 513 0.55 -23.35 1.30
C GLY A 513 -0.57 -24.22 0.72
N ASP A 514 -1.63 -23.60 0.21
CA ASP A 514 -2.71 -24.34 -0.45
C ASP A 514 -2.77 -23.99 -1.93
N GLU A 515 -2.88 -25.02 -2.76
CA GLU A 515 -3.14 -24.84 -4.18
C GLU A 515 -4.64 -24.95 -4.44
N VAL A 516 -5.18 -23.98 -5.15
CA VAL A 516 -6.51 -24.06 -5.74
C VAL A 516 -6.30 -24.35 -7.24
N ASN A 517 -6.64 -25.53 -7.65
CA ASN A 517 -6.48 -25.93 -9.04
C ASN A 517 -7.86 -26.07 -9.68
N ILE A 518 -8.16 -25.15 -10.59
CA ILE A 518 -9.38 -25.17 -11.38
C ILE A 518 -9.01 -25.60 -12.80
N SER A 519 -9.77 -26.50 -13.37
CA SER A 519 -9.48 -26.99 -14.74
C SER A 519 -9.77 -25.96 -15.83
N ALA A 520 -10.13 -24.73 -15.48
CA ALA A 520 -10.35 -23.65 -16.43
C ALA A 520 -9.16 -22.68 -16.47
N ALA A 521 -8.86 -22.17 -17.64
CA ALA A 521 -7.92 -21.08 -17.85
C ALA A 521 -8.61 -19.73 -17.66
N VAL A 522 -9.85 -19.61 -18.13
CA VAL A 522 -10.62 -18.37 -18.09
C VAL A 522 -11.99 -18.63 -17.46
N VAL A 523 -12.35 -17.80 -16.46
CA VAL A 523 -13.70 -17.74 -15.90
C VAL A 523 -14.19 -16.31 -16.11
N GLY A 524 -15.20 -16.12 -16.94
CA GLY A 524 -15.68 -14.78 -17.28
C GLY A 524 -16.34 -14.05 -16.12
N GLY A 525 -17.13 -14.78 -15.31
CA GLY A 525 -17.71 -14.23 -14.07
C GLY A 525 -16.76 -14.36 -12.90
N GLY A 526 -17.31 -14.55 -11.71
CA GLY A 526 -16.49 -14.67 -10.49
C GLY A 526 -16.30 -16.12 -10.05
N VAL A 527 -15.44 -16.30 -9.07
CA VAL A 527 -15.14 -17.59 -8.46
C VAL A 527 -15.46 -17.55 -6.97
N SER A 528 -16.18 -18.58 -6.49
CA SER A 528 -16.39 -18.82 -5.06
C SER A 528 -15.83 -20.20 -4.72
N TRP A 529 -14.83 -20.24 -3.83
CA TRP A 529 -14.13 -21.48 -3.53
C TRP A 529 -14.08 -21.73 -2.03
N ASN A 530 -14.88 -22.71 -1.57
CA ASN A 530 -14.89 -23.12 -0.16
C ASN A 530 -14.19 -24.48 -0.01
N LYS A 531 -12.95 -24.45 0.41
CA LYS A 531 -12.15 -25.67 0.56
C LYS A 531 -12.67 -26.58 1.67
N GLN A 532 -13.19 -26.01 2.75
CA GLN A 532 -13.62 -26.76 3.92
C GLN A 532 -15.06 -27.29 3.82
N SER A 533 -15.82 -26.82 2.86
CA SER A 533 -17.22 -27.24 2.67
C SER A 533 -18.09 -27.08 3.92
N SER A 534 -17.81 -26.05 4.72
CA SER A 534 -18.62 -25.72 5.89
C SER A 534 -19.97 -25.15 5.45
N GLU A 535 -21.06 -25.73 5.94
CA GLU A 535 -22.41 -25.23 5.65
C GLU A 535 -22.69 -23.87 6.29
N LYS A 536 -21.87 -23.45 7.25
CA LYS A 536 -22.02 -22.15 7.92
C LYS A 536 -21.33 -21.00 7.19
N THR A 537 -20.55 -21.31 6.16
CA THR A 537 -19.83 -20.29 5.39
C THR A 537 -20.56 -20.04 4.06
N THR A 538 -20.87 -18.78 3.78
CA THR A 538 -21.47 -18.35 2.51
C THR A 538 -20.46 -17.52 1.74
N LEU A 539 -20.05 -18.00 0.58
CA LEU A 539 -19.16 -17.28 -0.33
C LEU A 539 -19.95 -16.88 -1.58
N LYS A 540 -19.88 -15.61 -1.94
CA LYS A 540 -20.59 -15.09 -3.11
C LYS A 540 -19.67 -14.30 -4.03
N SER A 541 -19.74 -14.62 -5.31
CA SER A 541 -19.10 -13.83 -6.34
C SER A 541 -20.06 -13.68 -7.51
N THR A 542 -20.67 -12.50 -7.64
CA THR A 542 -21.76 -12.30 -8.61
C THR A 542 -21.44 -11.18 -9.59
N SER A 543 -22.06 -11.23 -10.76
CA SER A 543 -22.04 -10.14 -11.74
C SER A 543 -23.35 -10.10 -12.52
N ASP A 544 -23.77 -8.90 -12.92
CA ASP A 544 -24.96 -8.77 -13.77
C ASP A 544 -24.68 -9.31 -15.17
N THR A 545 -23.53 -8.96 -15.71
CA THR A 545 -23.13 -9.45 -17.03
C THR A 545 -21.68 -9.93 -17.02
N SER A 546 -21.40 -10.91 -17.88
CA SER A 546 -20.04 -11.37 -18.13
C SER A 546 -19.84 -11.46 -19.64
N SER A 547 -18.77 -10.86 -20.14
CA SER A 547 -18.41 -10.92 -21.55
C SER A 547 -16.96 -11.39 -21.68
N VAL A 548 -16.75 -12.48 -22.39
CA VAL A 548 -15.40 -13.01 -22.66
C VAL A 548 -15.18 -13.03 -24.17
N VAL A 549 -14.13 -12.37 -24.62
CA VAL A 549 -13.70 -12.37 -26.02
C VAL A 549 -12.26 -12.87 -26.08
N ILE A 550 -12.01 -13.91 -26.85
CA ILE A 550 -10.67 -14.46 -27.06
C ILE A 550 -10.40 -14.47 -28.57
N ASP A 551 -9.34 -13.81 -28.99
CA ASP A 551 -9.00 -13.67 -30.41
C ASP A 551 -7.51 -13.91 -30.67
N GLY A 552 -7.17 -15.12 -31.11
CA GLY A 552 -5.81 -15.46 -31.53
C GLY A 552 -4.84 -15.82 -30.40
N ALA A 553 -5.31 -15.85 -29.14
CA ALA A 553 -4.46 -16.18 -27.98
C ALA A 553 -4.30 -17.69 -27.78
N THR A 554 -3.30 -18.09 -27.01
CA THR A 554 -3.07 -19.47 -26.57
C THR A 554 -3.74 -19.71 -25.23
N ILE A 555 -4.71 -20.62 -25.19
CA ILE A 555 -5.45 -20.96 -23.96
C ILE A 555 -5.26 -22.45 -23.68
N ASN A 556 -4.61 -22.77 -22.56
CA ASN A 556 -4.16 -24.14 -22.28
C ASN A 556 -5.09 -24.93 -21.35
N ALA A 557 -6.33 -24.45 -21.11
CA ALA A 557 -7.35 -25.17 -20.33
C ALA A 557 -8.75 -24.69 -20.71
N ASP A 558 -9.79 -25.11 -19.97
CA ASP A 558 -11.18 -24.78 -20.28
C ASP A 558 -11.48 -23.28 -20.18
N VAL A 559 -12.49 -22.81 -20.91
CA VAL A 559 -13.02 -21.43 -20.84
C VAL A 559 -14.46 -21.50 -20.34
N VAL A 560 -14.77 -20.78 -19.29
CA VAL A 560 -16.11 -20.68 -18.69
C VAL A 560 -16.60 -19.23 -18.83
N GLY A 561 -17.69 -19.03 -19.58
CA GLY A 561 -18.25 -17.68 -19.77
C GLY A 561 -18.95 -17.13 -18.53
N GLY A 562 -19.46 -18.00 -17.65
CA GLY A 562 -20.14 -17.63 -16.41
C GLY A 562 -19.21 -17.66 -15.19
N GLY A 563 -19.77 -18.00 -14.03
CA GLY A 563 -19.02 -18.12 -12.78
C GLY A 563 -18.64 -19.56 -12.44
N TYR A 564 -17.82 -19.73 -11.42
CA TYR A 564 -17.36 -21.05 -10.96
C TYR A 564 -17.48 -21.15 -9.44
N ALA A 565 -18.19 -22.16 -8.96
CA ALA A 565 -18.39 -22.37 -7.51
C ALA A 565 -17.90 -23.76 -7.11
N TYR A 566 -17.22 -23.83 -5.98
CA TYR A 566 -16.70 -25.07 -5.43
C TYR A 566 -16.91 -25.14 -3.92
N GLY A 567 -17.44 -26.24 -3.44
CA GLY A 567 -17.64 -26.51 -2.02
C GLY A 567 -19.00 -26.02 -1.52
N SER A 568 -19.39 -26.50 -0.32
CA SER A 568 -20.66 -26.16 0.29
C SER A 568 -20.68 -24.67 0.66
N GLY A 569 -21.82 -23.99 0.46
CA GLY A 569 -21.96 -22.56 0.75
C GLY A 569 -21.34 -21.62 -0.28
N SER A 570 -20.77 -22.17 -1.36
CA SER A 570 -20.23 -21.35 -2.46
C SER A 570 -21.33 -21.04 -3.47
N GLU A 571 -21.45 -19.78 -3.86
CA GLU A 571 -22.46 -19.31 -4.81
C GLU A 571 -21.82 -18.35 -5.82
N THR A 572 -22.08 -18.61 -7.10
CA THR A 572 -21.80 -17.62 -8.14
C THR A 572 -23.07 -17.41 -8.97
N ALA A 573 -23.27 -16.20 -9.44
CA ALA A 573 -24.39 -15.91 -10.32
C ALA A 573 -23.98 -14.86 -11.36
N VAL A 574 -24.25 -15.17 -12.61
CA VAL A 574 -24.11 -14.24 -13.72
C VAL A 574 -25.46 -14.21 -14.44
N LYS A 575 -26.11 -13.05 -14.52
CA LYS A 575 -27.44 -12.97 -15.13
C LYS A 575 -27.37 -13.17 -16.64
N ASN A 576 -26.35 -12.61 -17.29
CA ASN A 576 -26.15 -12.75 -18.73
C ASN A 576 -24.67 -12.99 -19.02
N ALA A 577 -24.35 -14.08 -19.69
CA ALA A 577 -22.98 -14.42 -20.07
C ALA A 577 -22.86 -14.51 -21.59
N ALA A 578 -21.80 -13.93 -22.12
CA ALA A 578 -21.44 -14.00 -23.53
C ALA A 578 -19.99 -14.49 -23.67
N LEU A 579 -19.78 -15.40 -24.60
CA LEU A 579 -18.43 -15.93 -24.89
C LEU A 579 -18.23 -15.95 -26.40
N THR A 580 -17.17 -15.28 -26.85
CA THR A 580 -16.75 -15.26 -28.27
C THR A 580 -15.31 -15.74 -28.35
N ILE A 581 -15.05 -16.77 -29.16
CA ILE A 581 -13.69 -17.26 -29.40
C ILE A 581 -13.46 -17.29 -30.92
N SER A 582 -12.39 -16.64 -31.36
CA SER A 582 -11.97 -16.63 -32.75
C SER A 582 -10.46 -16.84 -32.85
N ASN A 583 -10.04 -17.36 -34.00
CA ASN A 583 -8.61 -17.54 -34.31
C ASN A 583 -7.80 -18.31 -33.26
N UNK A 584 -8.39 -19.04 -32.47
CA UNK A 584 -7.72 -19.70 -31.42
C UNK A 584 -6.82 -20.82 -31.90
N UNK A 585 -5.97 -20.91 -31.50
CA UNK A 585 -5.16 -21.94 -31.76
C UNK A 585 -5.57 -23.06 -30.87
N UNK A 586 -6.32 -23.53 -31.17
CA UNK A 586 -6.83 -24.52 -30.42
C UNK A 586 -5.85 -25.48 -29.97
N UNK A 587 -5.73 -25.31 -28.94
CA UNK A 587 -5.06 -26.38 -28.44
C UNK A 587 -5.93 -27.54 -28.34
N GLU A 588 -5.66 -28.41 -27.56
CA GLU A 588 -6.35 -29.71 -27.55
C GLU A 588 -7.57 -29.76 -26.61
N CYS A 589 -8.54 -30.46 -27.11
CA CYS A 589 -9.64 -31.21 -26.48
C CYS A 589 -10.31 -30.76 -25.20
N LEU A 590 -11.53 -30.43 -25.37
CA LEU A 590 -12.53 -30.14 -24.32
C LEU A 590 -13.28 -31.41 -23.88
N ARG A 591 -13.34 -31.71 -22.61
CA ARG A 591 -14.18 -32.78 -22.02
C ARG A 591 -15.41 -32.21 -21.32
N TRP A 592 -16.58 -32.83 -21.55
CA TRP A 592 -17.82 -32.51 -20.85
C TRP A 592 -17.81 -33.11 -19.44
N ARG A 593 -18.17 -32.32 -18.42
CA ARG A 593 -18.56 -32.87 -17.12
C ARG A 593 -19.89 -32.27 -16.67
N TYR A 594 -20.75 -33.13 -16.19
CA TYR A 594 -22.05 -32.76 -15.64
C TYR A 594 -21.91 -32.38 -14.15
N CYS A 595 -22.53 -31.27 -13.76
CA CYS A 595 -22.73 -30.96 -12.35
C CYS A 595 -24.14 -31.41 -11.95
N PHE A 596 -24.24 -32.35 -11.02
CA PHE A 596 -25.50 -32.85 -10.51
C PHE A 596 -25.78 -32.28 -9.13
N ARG A 597 -26.96 -31.70 -8.96
CA ARG A 597 -27.60 -31.18 -7.75
C ARG A 597 -27.00 -29.87 -7.19
N GLN A 598 -27.78 -28.82 -7.26
CA GLN A 598 -27.64 -27.48 -6.68
C GLN A 598 -26.84 -26.42 -7.47
N CYS A 599 -26.42 -26.71 -8.69
CA CYS A 599 -25.84 -25.63 -9.52
C CYS A 599 -26.92 -24.98 -10.39
N LYS A 600 -27.15 -23.69 -10.23
CA LYS A 600 -28.00 -22.88 -11.09
C LYS A 600 -27.19 -22.26 -12.25
N GLU A 601 -26.30 -23.04 -12.85
CA GLU A 601 -25.35 -22.48 -13.81
C GLU A 601 -25.34 -23.25 -15.13
N PHE A 602 -25.05 -22.50 -16.18
CA PHE A 602 -24.96 -23.03 -17.55
C PHE A 602 -23.54 -22.82 -18.07
N PHE A 603 -23.02 -23.88 -18.68
CA PHE A 603 -21.73 -23.83 -19.36
C PHE A 603 -21.97 -23.90 -20.87
N CYS A 604 -21.36 -23.00 -21.60
CA CYS A 604 -21.32 -23.10 -23.07
C CYS A 604 -19.92 -23.57 -23.46
N ARG A 605 -19.87 -24.59 -24.28
CA ARG A 605 -18.63 -25.20 -24.75
C ARG A 605 -18.55 -25.11 -26.26
N ILE A 606 -17.45 -24.57 -26.76
CA ILE A 606 -17.20 -24.49 -28.20
C ILE A 606 -16.09 -25.47 -28.57
N ARG A 607 -16.31 -26.31 -29.55
CA ARG A 607 -15.25 -27.13 -30.14
C ARG A 607 -14.62 -26.36 -31.31
N PRO A 608 -13.30 -26.29 -31.38
CA PRO A 608 -12.68 -25.83 -32.62
C PRO A 608 -13.02 -26.82 -33.73
N ALA A 609 -13.38 -26.30 -34.87
CA ALA A 609 -13.62 -27.13 -36.05
C ALA A 609 -12.30 -27.71 -36.54
N ALA A 610 -12.16 -29.04 -36.40
CA ALA A 610 -11.03 -29.72 -37.00
C ALA A 610 -11.15 -29.66 -38.51
N ASP A 611 -10.17 -29.08 -39.14
CA ASP A 611 -9.90 -29.17 -40.57
C ASP A 611 -11.02 -28.86 -41.56
N HIS A 612 -10.97 -27.68 -42.05
CA HIS A 612 -11.20 -27.28 -43.45
C HIS A 612 -11.18 -25.74 -43.53
N GLY A 613 -10.12 -25.21 -44.00
CA GLY A 613 -9.78 -23.88 -44.50
C GLY A 613 -10.82 -22.75 -44.58
N ASN A 614 -11.66 -22.57 -43.58
CA ASN A 614 -12.57 -21.43 -43.51
C ASN A 614 -12.62 -20.88 -42.10
N ASN A 615 -12.46 -19.59 -41.99
CA ASN A 615 -12.56 -18.80 -40.74
C ASN A 615 -13.92 -19.00 -40.08
N GLY A 616 -14.05 -20.04 -39.24
CA GLY A 616 -15.31 -20.35 -38.56
C GLY A 616 -15.51 -19.46 -37.31
N VAL A 617 -16.48 -18.59 -37.38
CA VAL A 617 -16.98 -17.88 -36.22
C VAL A 617 -17.89 -18.80 -35.42
N GLY A 618 -17.47 -19.21 -34.23
CA GLY A 618 -18.33 -20.01 -33.36
C GLY A 618 -19.39 -19.15 -32.70
N VAL A 619 -20.63 -19.32 -33.02
CA VAL A 619 -21.75 -18.61 -32.40
C VAL A 619 -22.30 -19.42 -31.25
N CYS A 620 -22.32 -18.85 -30.06
CA CYS A 620 -22.92 -19.45 -28.89
C CYS A 620 -24.44 -19.16 -28.87
N VAL A 621 -25.29 -20.19 -28.87
CA VAL A 621 -26.73 -20.01 -28.86
C VAL A 621 -27.26 -20.01 -27.42
N TYR A 622 -28.04 -19.01 -27.09
CA TYR A 622 -28.68 -18.84 -25.77
C TYR A 622 -29.82 -19.86 -25.56
N TRP A 623 -29.80 -20.48 -24.38
CA TRP A 623 -30.98 -21.20 -23.91
C TRP A 623 -31.45 -20.56 -22.61
N ARG A 624 -32.66 -20.10 -22.56
CA ARG A 624 -33.31 -19.56 -21.37
C ARG A 624 -34.30 -20.58 -20.82
N PHE A 625 -34.07 -21.06 -19.63
CA PHE A 625 -35.08 -21.84 -18.93
C PHE A 625 -35.85 -20.95 -17.97
N ARG A 626 -37.16 -20.92 -18.13
CA ARG A 626 -38.09 -20.40 -17.11
C ARG A 626 -38.55 -21.59 -16.26
N ARG A 627 -38.64 -21.39 -14.95
CA ARG A 627 -39.42 -22.25 -14.08
C ARG A 627 -40.87 -21.96 -14.30
#